data_128408e51725abe9283d4a696ad1b700
#
_entry.id   128408e51725abe9283d4a696ad1b700
#
_cell.length_a   1.000
_cell.length_b   1.000
_cell.length_c   1.000
_cell.angle_alpha   90.00
_cell.angle_beta   90.00
_cell.angle_gamma   90.00
#
_symmetry.space_group_name_H-M   'P 1'
#
loop_
_entity.id
_entity.type
_entity.pdbx_description
1 polymer ?
#
loop_
_entity_poly.entity_id
_entity_poly.type
_entity_poly.pdbx_seq_one_letter_code
_entity_poly.pdbx_strand_id
1 'polypeptide(L)'
;MGITGSKARWSCLTLATAILALFFGETDMLTGAAADRMKVSLGTATPGGGFPVYGQAVAETINQTDPSLSVEPRNTRGSAENVPLLEAGQLDLALVQGESAYEALNGIGRPRADLWILAAMYASPGMFIVRADSPYRSIDDLKGKPVVFGAAGSGLGILARYVLDGLGLDRDRDFQPIFLEHAGDGPPLVLEGRAAALWGGSVGWPPFLAVAQGPAGGRFIIPDAAGVQRILSTHPFLKPITVQAGSFPGQVVPLHTVGSWSFILTRRTLPDNLAYRLAKALHQAQEVLSRRLPQARETAAANTIGAAPRLDLIHPGVQRYLRELGMLR
;
A
#
# COMPACT_ATOMS: atom_id res chain seq x y z
N MET A 1 37.82 35.36 -73.16
CA MET A 1 36.82 35.15 -74.23
C MET A 1 35.48 35.08 -73.52
N GLY A 2 34.74 36.03 -73.48
CA GLY A 2 34.04 36.87 -74.47
C GLY A 2 32.61 36.74 -74.16
N ILE A 3 32.06 37.70 -73.68
CA ILE A 3 31.26 38.76 -74.29
C ILE A 3 29.73 38.52 -74.04
N THR A 4 29.15 39.47 -73.30
CA THR A 4 28.00 40.35 -73.61
C THR A 4 26.63 39.67 -73.59
N GLY A 5 25.67 40.25 -73.13
CA GLY A 5 25.11 41.56 -72.94
C GLY A 5 23.62 41.45 -72.86
N SER A 6 23.09 42.32 -72.20
CA SER A 6 22.26 43.48 -72.52
C SER A 6 20.76 43.29 -72.30
N LYS A 7 20.22 44.01 -71.28
CA LYS A 7 19.17 45.04 -71.41
C LYS A 7 17.91 44.65 -72.16
N ALA A 8 16.76 44.88 -71.69
CA ALA A 8 16.04 46.05 -71.17
C ALA A 8 14.56 45.70 -71.10
N ARG A 9 13.86 46.18 -70.15
CA ARG A 9 13.02 47.37 -70.10
C ARG A 9 11.48 47.13 -70.22
N TRP A 10 10.84 47.69 -69.28
CA TRP A 10 9.51 48.38 -69.29
C TRP A 10 8.23 47.49 -69.39
N SER A 11 7.36 47.62 -68.52
CA SER A 11 6.44 48.61 -67.90
C SER A 11 5.02 48.25 -68.17
N CYS A 12 4.25 48.63 -67.24
CA CYS A 12 2.80 48.92 -67.19
C CYS A 12 1.98 47.85 -66.44
N LEU A 13 1.61 48.26 -65.27
CA LEU A 13 0.39 48.96 -64.84
C LEU A 13 -0.86 48.13 -65.09
N THR A 14 -1.56 47.75 -64.11
CA THR A 14 -2.69 48.38 -63.45
C THR A 14 -3.50 47.38 -62.69
N LEU A 15 -3.83 47.72 -61.48
CA LEU A 15 -5.14 47.52 -60.80
C LEU A 15 -5.87 46.20 -60.96
N ALA A 16 -5.85 45.44 -59.89
CA ALA A 16 -7.07 44.82 -59.39
C ALA A 16 -6.97 44.70 -57.88
N THR A 17 -7.27 45.79 -57.21
CA THR A 17 -7.84 45.84 -55.85
C THR A 17 -9.15 45.15 -55.89
N ALA A 18 -9.34 44.13 -55.05
CA ALA A 18 -10.56 43.98 -54.23
C ALA A 18 -10.64 42.58 -53.62
N ILE A 19 -10.82 42.59 -52.32
CA ILE A 19 -11.60 41.64 -51.55
C ILE A 19 -11.05 40.25 -51.39
N LEU A 20 -10.18 40.08 -50.35
CA LEU A 20 -10.12 38.88 -49.56
C LEU A 20 -9.86 39.29 -48.09
N ALA A 21 -10.82 40.02 -47.56
CA ALA A 21 -11.01 40.15 -46.12
C ALA A 21 -12.19 39.23 -45.73
N LEU A 22 -12.12 38.67 -44.56
CA LEU A 22 -13.17 37.88 -43.88
C LEU A 22 -13.17 36.37 -44.17
N PHE A 23 -12.20 35.68 -43.57
CA PHE A 23 -12.39 34.40 -42.92
C PHE A 23 -11.22 34.18 -41.95
N PHE A 24 -10.98 35.11 -41.03
CA PHE A 24 -10.43 34.77 -39.75
C PHE A 24 -11.58 34.28 -38.89
N GLY A 25 -11.95 33.03 -39.09
CA GLY A 25 -12.73 32.30 -38.11
C GLY A 25 -11.91 32.26 -36.82
N GLU A 26 -12.45 32.90 -35.79
CA GLU A 26 -12.00 32.70 -34.41
C GLU A 26 -12.00 31.17 -34.16
N THR A 27 -10.84 30.54 -34.31
CA THR A 27 -10.57 29.32 -33.59
C THR A 27 -10.50 29.74 -32.12
N ASP A 28 -11.66 29.77 -31.46
CA ASP A 28 -11.72 29.60 -30.02
C ASP A 28 -10.91 28.37 -29.71
N MET A 29 -9.62 28.57 -29.44
CA MET A 29 -8.85 27.61 -28.70
C MET A 29 -9.57 27.52 -27.35
N LEU A 30 -10.44 26.52 -27.25
CA LEU A 30 -10.84 25.94 -25.98
C LEU A 30 -9.55 25.45 -25.29
N THR A 31 -8.80 26.41 -24.73
CA THR A 31 -7.93 26.13 -23.59
C THR A 31 -8.87 25.73 -22.48
N GLY A 32 -9.32 24.49 -22.51
CA GLY A 32 -9.89 23.85 -21.36
C GLY A 32 -8.86 23.99 -20.25
N ALA A 33 -9.07 24.98 -19.37
CA ALA A 33 -8.33 25.08 -18.13
C ALA A 33 -8.39 23.69 -17.51
N ALA A 34 -7.26 22.99 -17.48
CA ALA A 34 -7.17 21.72 -16.76
C ALA A 34 -7.67 22.02 -15.36
N ALA A 35 -8.87 21.56 -15.05
CA ALA A 35 -9.48 21.78 -13.74
C ALA A 35 -8.43 21.38 -12.70
N ASP A 36 -8.09 22.30 -11.82
CA ASP A 36 -7.03 22.11 -10.84
C ASP A 36 -7.40 20.87 -10.00
N ARG A 37 -6.68 19.77 -10.21
CA ARG A 37 -6.97 18.50 -9.57
C ARG A 37 -6.73 18.64 -8.08
N MET A 38 -7.65 18.15 -7.27
CA MET A 38 -7.49 18.15 -5.82
C MET A 38 -6.36 17.17 -5.44
N LYS A 39 -5.23 17.72 -5.01
CA LYS A 39 -4.08 16.95 -4.57
C LYS A 39 -4.34 16.29 -3.23
N VAL A 40 -4.01 15.02 -3.12
CA VAL A 40 -4.16 14.19 -1.92
C VAL A 40 -2.88 13.40 -1.71
N SER A 41 -2.14 13.69 -0.66
CA SER A 41 -0.92 12.97 -0.33
C SER A 41 -1.22 11.62 0.33
N LEU A 42 -0.51 10.56 -0.10
CA LEU A 42 -0.65 9.19 0.42
C LEU A 42 0.71 8.67 0.92
N GLY A 43 0.89 8.61 2.24
CA GLY A 43 2.06 7.97 2.85
C GLY A 43 2.06 6.47 2.65
N THR A 44 3.19 5.90 2.22
CA THR A 44 3.34 4.46 1.96
C THR A 44 4.34 3.80 2.91
N ALA A 45 5.48 3.37 2.44
CA ALA A 45 6.58 2.81 3.24
C ALA A 45 7.90 2.88 2.47
N THR A 46 8.94 2.16 2.96
CA THR A 46 10.25 2.09 2.31
C THR A 46 10.18 1.35 0.97
N PRO A 47 11.02 1.71 0.01
CA PRO A 47 11.14 0.99 -1.27
C PRO A 47 11.33 -0.52 -1.10
N GLY A 48 10.83 -1.30 -2.07
CA GLY A 48 10.88 -2.76 -2.06
C GLY A 48 9.85 -3.44 -1.16
N GLY A 49 9.06 -2.68 -0.40
CA GLY A 49 7.96 -3.20 0.42
C GLY A 49 6.63 -3.29 -0.33
N GLY A 50 5.62 -3.88 0.31
CA GLY A 50 4.28 -4.04 -0.26
C GLY A 50 3.48 -2.74 -0.30
N PHE A 51 3.63 -1.86 0.68
CA PHE A 51 2.89 -0.60 0.75
C PHE A 51 3.20 0.37 -0.40
N PRO A 52 4.47 0.57 -0.83
CA PRO A 52 4.75 1.36 -2.04
C PRO A 52 4.07 0.82 -3.29
N VAL A 53 4.12 -0.49 -3.52
CA VAL A 53 3.47 -1.15 -4.66
C VAL A 53 1.95 -0.99 -4.61
N TYR A 54 1.35 -1.24 -3.44
CA TYR A 54 -0.09 -1.09 -3.24
C TYR A 54 -0.53 0.38 -3.35
N GLY A 55 0.18 1.30 -2.71
CA GLY A 55 -0.13 2.73 -2.73
C GLY A 55 -0.07 3.33 -4.12
N GLN A 56 0.92 2.92 -4.93
CA GLN A 56 1.01 3.34 -6.34
C GLN A 56 -0.21 2.86 -7.13
N ALA A 57 -0.58 1.58 -7.01
CA ALA A 57 -1.72 1.02 -7.72
C ALA A 57 -3.05 1.66 -7.28
N VAL A 58 -3.24 1.92 -5.98
CA VAL A 58 -4.41 2.63 -5.44
C VAL A 58 -4.50 4.05 -5.99
N ALA A 59 -3.39 4.80 -5.94
CA ALA A 59 -3.36 6.17 -6.42
C ALA A 59 -3.71 6.27 -7.91
N GLU A 60 -3.05 5.46 -8.75
CA GLU A 60 -3.32 5.40 -10.19
C GLU A 60 -4.79 5.05 -10.46
N THR A 61 -5.31 4.07 -9.73
CA THR A 61 -6.68 3.60 -9.94
C THR A 61 -7.71 4.64 -9.51
N ILE A 62 -7.51 5.30 -8.36
CA ILE A 62 -8.38 6.42 -7.92
C ILE A 62 -8.33 7.57 -8.93
N ASN A 63 -7.12 7.97 -9.35
CA ASN A 63 -6.92 9.08 -10.29
C ASN A 63 -7.54 8.82 -11.67
N GLN A 64 -7.64 7.56 -12.08
CA GLN A 64 -8.33 7.14 -13.30
C GLN A 64 -9.86 7.15 -13.12
N THR A 65 -10.35 6.75 -11.95
CA THR A 65 -11.78 6.62 -11.65
C THR A 65 -12.42 7.98 -11.34
N ASP A 66 -11.70 8.88 -10.67
CA ASP A 66 -12.12 10.27 -10.43
C ASP A 66 -11.01 11.23 -10.91
N PRO A 67 -11.06 11.68 -12.19
CA PRO A 67 -10.02 12.53 -12.77
C PRO A 67 -9.85 13.91 -12.12
N SER A 68 -10.77 14.34 -11.26
CA SER A 68 -10.64 15.59 -10.49
C SER A 68 -9.81 15.41 -9.21
N LEU A 69 -9.38 14.17 -8.89
CA LEU A 69 -8.44 13.84 -7.81
C LEU A 69 -7.03 13.64 -8.38
N SER A 70 -6.04 13.97 -7.58
CA SER A 70 -4.62 13.64 -7.79
C SER A 70 -4.05 13.06 -6.50
N VAL A 71 -4.22 11.75 -6.32
CA VAL A 71 -3.58 11.02 -5.20
C VAL A 71 -2.12 10.81 -5.53
N GLU A 72 -1.23 11.29 -4.67
CA GLU A 72 0.21 11.28 -4.86
C GLU A 72 0.88 10.41 -3.78
N PRO A 73 1.38 9.21 -4.11
CA PRO A 73 2.11 8.37 -3.17
C PRO A 73 3.43 8.99 -2.76
N ARG A 74 3.75 8.90 -1.47
CA ARG A 74 5.02 9.35 -0.89
C ARG A 74 5.66 8.22 -0.10
N ASN A 75 6.92 7.93 -0.38
CA ASN A 75 7.66 6.98 0.43
C ASN A 75 7.92 7.55 1.82
N THR A 76 7.76 6.69 2.82
CA THR A 76 8.02 6.95 4.23
C THR A 76 8.79 5.77 4.83
N ARG A 77 9.06 5.80 6.12
CA ARG A 77 9.60 4.63 6.82
C ARG A 77 8.54 3.59 7.20
N GLY A 78 7.25 3.87 6.92
CA GLY A 78 6.12 2.98 7.17
C GLY A 78 5.20 3.45 8.30
N SER A 79 4.45 2.52 8.88
CA SER A 79 3.32 2.82 9.79
C SER A 79 3.70 3.69 10.97
N ALA A 80 4.89 3.51 11.56
CA ALA A 80 5.34 4.28 12.72
C ALA A 80 5.61 5.76 12.39
N GLU A 81 5.95 6.08 11.14
CA GLU A 81 6.10 7.46 10.66
C GLU A 81 4.78 8.00 10.11
N ASN A 82 3.99 7.16 9.45
CA ASN A 82 2.74 7.56 8.80
C ASN A 82 1.72 8.13 9.80
N VAL A 83 1.60 7.51 10.98
CA VAL A 83 0.66 7.97 12.00
C VAL A 83 0.96 9.40 12.46
N PRO A 84 2.17 9.75 12.95
CA PRO A 84 2.47 11.13 13.32
C PRO A 84 2.39 12.13 12.15
N LEU A 85 2.70 11.74 10.92
CA LEU A 85 2.57 12.61 9.75
C LEU A 85 1.10 12.95 9.45
N LEU A 86 0.17 11.99 9.64
CA LEU A 86 -1.27 12.25 9.54
C LEU A 86 -1.76 13.20 10.62
N GLU A 87 -1.32 13.00 11.88
CA GLU A 87 -1.68 13.85 13.01
C GLU A 87 -1.19 15.28 12.84
N ALA A 88 0.02 15.43 12.27
CA ALA A 88 0.61 16.74 11.96
C ALA A 88 0.00 17.39 10.69
N GLY A 89 -0.90 16.71 9.98
CA GLY A 89 -1.49 17.19 8.73
C GLY A 89 -0.49 17.26 7.56
N GLN A 90 0.65 16.58 7.65
CA GLN A 90 1.65 16.51 6.60
C GLN A 90 1.33 15.44 5.54
N LEU A 91 0.40 14.55 5.86
CA LEU A 91 -0.24 13.61 4.95
C LEU A 91 -1.76 13.73 5.06
N ASP A 92 -2.46 13.53 3.94
CA ASP A 92 -3.92 13.43 3.92
C ASP A 92 -4.37 12.01 4.20
N LEU A 93 -3.69 11.05 3.60
CA LEU A 93 -3.89 9.60 3.71
C LEU A 93 -2.58 8.91 4.04
N ALA A 94 -2.65 7.76 4.69
CA ALA A 94 -1.50 6.89 4.85
C ALA A 94 -1.90 5.41 4.96
N LEU A 95 -1.02 4.55 4.47
CA LEU A 95 -1.13 3.10 4.64
C LEU A 95 -0.57 2.75 6.02
N VAL A 96 -1.38 2.12 6.86
CA VAL A 96 -1.02 1.77 8.23
C VAL A 96 -1.38 0.32 8.49
N GLN A 97 -0.41 -0.45 8.97
CA GLN A 97 -0.62 -1.85 9.33
C GLN A 97 -1.52 -1.95 10.58
N GLY A 98 -2.30 -3.03 10.67
CA GLY A 98 -3.39 -3.14 11.62
C GLY A 98 -2.99 -3.03 13.07
N GLU A 99 -1.90 -3.63 13.49
CA GLU A 99 -1.37 -3.51 14.85
C GLU A 99 -0.88 -2.10 15.16
N SER A 100 -0.27 -1.41 14.19
CA SER A 100 0.11 0.00 14.33
C SER A 100 -1.11 0.91 14.44
N ALA A 101 -2.16 0.62 13.65
CA ALA A 101 -3.44 1.31 13.74
C ALA A 101 -4.12 1.03 15.09
N TYR A 102 -4.09 -0.22 15.56
CA TYR A 102 -4.64 -0.63 16.85
C TYR A 102 -3.95 0.13 18.00
N GLU A 103 -2.61 0.16 18.03
CA GLU A 103 -1.87 0.91 19.05
C GLU A 103 -2.18 2.41 19.00
N ALA A 104 -2.17 3.00 17.81
CA ALA A 104 -2.42 4.42 17.63
C ALA A 104 -3.84 4.81 18.06
N LEU A 105 -4.86 4.09 17.60
CA LEU A 105 -6.27 4.40 17.87
C LEU A 105 -6.70 4.07 19.31
N ASN A 106 -5.94 3.24 20.04
CA ASN A 106 -6.23 2.91 21.44
C ASN A 106 -5.28 3.56 22.45
N GLY A 107 -4.24 4.26 21.98
CA GLY A 107 -3.27 4.94 22.87
C GLY A 107 -2.34 3.95 23.58
N ILE A 108 -1.90 2.91 22.89
CA ILE A 108 -0.96 1.92 23.43
C ILE A 108 0.47 2.37 23.14
N GLY A 109 1.26 2.60 24.19
CA GLY A 109 2.64 3.08 24.08
C GLY A 109 2.80 4.52 23.58
N ARG A 110 1.69 5.22 23.33
CA ARG A 110 1.61 6.61 22.87
C ARG A 110 0.26 7.22 23.25
N PRO A 111 0.08 8.56 23.19
CA PRO A 111 -1.25 9.17 23.24
C PRO A 111 -2.13 8.65 22.10
N ARG A 112 -3.44 8.53 22.36
CA ARG A 112 -4.41 8.10 21.38
C ARG A 112 -4.42 9.04 20.17
N ALA A 113 -4.28 8.47 18.97
CA ALA A 113 -4.35 9.22 17.73
C ALA A 113 -5.80 9.60 17.38
N ASP A 114 -6.00 10.83 16.93
CA ASP A 114 -7.28 11.33 16.45
C ASP A 114 -7.33 11.23 14.91
N LEU A 115 -7.55 10.02 14.42
CA LEU A 115 -7.53 9.66 12.99
C LEU A 115 -8.81 8.91 12.62
N TRP A 116 -9.10 8.90 11.32
CA TRP A 116 -10.21 8.15 10.74
C TRP A 116 -9.73 7.00 9.85
N ILE A 117 -10.58 5.98 9.70
CA ILE A 117 -10.42 4.91 8.71
C ILE A 117 -11.13 5.33 7.42
N LEU A 118 -10.41 5.38 6.30
CA LEU A 118 -10.97 5.53 4.96
C LEU A 118 -11.43 4.17 4.42
N ALA A 119 -10.54 3.17 4.49
CA ALA A 119 -10.80 1.82 4.00
C ALA A 119 -9.93 0.78 4.69
N ALA A 120 -10.43 -0.45 4.80
CA ALA A 120 -9.58 -1.61 5.00
C ALA A 120 -8.87 -1.95 3.68
N MET A 121 -7.62 -2.35 3.77
CA MET A 121 -6.80 -2.72 2.62
C MET A 121 -6.89 -4.24 2.37
N TYR A 122 -6.13 -4.98 3.14
CA TYR A 122 -6.02 -6.43 3.08
C TYR A 122 -5.49 -6.97 4.42
N ALA A 123 -5.68 -8.26 4.64
CA ALA A 123 -5.15 -8.95 5.80
C ALA A 123 -3.63 -9.16 5.67
N SER A 124 -2.92 -8.99 6.78
CA SER A 124 -1.48 -9.17 6.89
C SER A 124 -1.18 -10.37 7.79
N PRO A 125 -1.08 -11.61 7.24
CA PRO A 125 -0.71 -12.79 7.99
C PRO A 125 0.73 -12.71 8.46
N GLY A 126 0.98 -12.96 9.75
CA GLY A 126 2.34 -13.05 10.29
C GLY A 126 2.99 -14.39 9.97
N MET A 127 4.10 -14.38 9.24
CA MET A 127 4.80 -15.60 8.80
C MET A 127 6.31 -15.35 8.69
N PHE A 128 7.08 -16.41 8.85
CA PHE A 128 8.48 -16.42 8.42
C PHE A 128 8.61 -17.15 7.09
N ILE A 129 9.57 -16.73 6.26
CA ILE A 129 10.05 -17.50 5.14
C ILE A 129 11.52 -17.82 5.34
N VAL A 130 11.90 -19.06 5.03
CA VAL A 130 13.27 -19.57 5.04
C VAL A 130 13.58 -20.18 3.68
N ARG A 131 14.84 -20.41 3.37
CA ARG A 131 15.20 -21.23 2.19
C ARG A 131 14.64 -22.65 2.37
N ALA A 132 14.09 -23.24 1.32
CA ALA A 132 13.49 -24.57 1.40
C ALA A 132 14.51 -25.67 1.75
N ASP A 133 15.78 -25.50 1.37
CA ASP A 133 16.88 -26.40 1.70
C ASP A 133 17.47 -26.22 3.11
N SER A 134 17.03 -25.17 3.86
CA SER A 134 17.48 -24.94 5.23
C SER A 134 16.96 -26.02 6.19
N PRO A 135 17.61 -26.24 7.35
CA PRO A 135 17.14 -27.21 8.36
C PRO A 135 15.90 -26.74 9.13
N TYR A 136 15.53 -25.46 9.04
CA TYR A 136 14.50 -24.85 9.89
C TYR A 136 13.09 -25.30 9.48
N ARG A 137 12.27 -25.75 10.45
CA ARG A 137 10.91 -26.28 10.26
C ARG A 137 9.89 -25.64 11.17
N SER A 138 10.32 -25.05 12.28
CA SER A 138 9.50 -24.44 13.32
C SER A 138 10.05 -23.07 13.73
N ILE A 139 9.28 -22.29 14.45
CA ILE A 139 9.73 -21.01 15.04
C ILE A 139 10.84 -21.27 16.08
N ASP A 140 10.77 -22.40 16.79
CA ASP A 140 11.79 -22.78 17.77
C ASP A 140 13.16 -23.01 17.13
N ASP A 141 13.24 -23.52 15.90
CA ASP A 141 14.49 -23.70 15.17
C ASP A 141 15.18 -22.36 14.83
N LEU A 142 14.44 -21.27 14.86
CA LEU A 142 14.93 -19.92 14.57
C LEU A 142 15.51 -19.21 15.82
N LYS A 143 15.34 -19.80 17.03
CA LYS A 143 15.88 -19.21 18.28
C LYS A 143 17.39 -19.11 18.20
N GLY A 144 17.92 -17.97 18.66
CA GLY A 144 19.34 -17.64 18.59
C GLY A 144 19.91 -17.40 17.20
N LYS A 145 19.06 -17.36 16.15
CA LYS A 145 19.50 -17.13 14.78
C LYS A 145 19.31 -15.69 14.34
N PRO A 146 20.11 -15.22 13.36
CA PRO A 146 19.85 -13.96 12.69
C PRO A 146 18.51 -14.03 11.92
N VAL A 147 17.56 -13.15 12.24
CA VAL A 147 16.24 -13.09 11.62
C VAL A 147 15.92 -11.66 11.20
N VAL A 148 15.53 -11.48 9.95
CA VAL A 148 15.11 -10.19 9.42
C VAL A 148 13.66 -9.92 9.84
N PHE A 149 13.42 -8.87 10.62
CA PHE A 149 12.09 -8.47 11.10
C PHE A 149 11.48 -7.29 10.31
N GLY A 150 12.00 -7.01 9.13
CA GLY A 150 11.51 -5.98 8.23
C GLY A 150 12.27 -4.66 8.37
N ALA A 151 11.75 -3.61 7.71
CA ALA A 151 12.32 -2.28 7.80
C ALA A 151 12.06 -1.65 9.17
N ALA A 152 13.03 -0.90 9.68
CA ALA A 152 12.86 -0.11 10.89
C ALA A 152 11.71 0.88 10.71
N GLY A 153 10.77 0.92 11.65
CA GLY A 153 9.56 1.75 11.57
C GLY A 153 8.40 1.16 10.78
N SER A 154 8.56 -0.04 10.17
CA SER A 154 7.43 -0.75 9.58
C SER A 154 6.53 -1.38 10.66
N GLY A 155 5.23 -1.52 10.37
CA GLY A 155 4.31 -2.23 11.25
C GLY A 155 4.62 -3.72 11.41
N LEU A 156 5.33 -4.34 10.44
CA LEU A 156 5.71 -5.76 10.51
C LEU A 156 6.49 -6.11 11.78
N GLY A 157 7.37 -5.21 12.25
CA GLY A 157 8.09 -5.39 13.51
C GLY A 157 7.17 -5.38 14.74
N ILE A 158 6.06 -4.64 14.68
CA ILE A 158 5.02 -4.62 15.73
C ILE A 158 4.22 -5.93 15.69
N LEU A 159 3.80 -6.39 14.51
CA LEU A 159 3.13 -7.68 14.36
C LEU A 159 4.00 -8.83 14.89
N ALA A 160 5.30 -8.85 14.56
CA ALA A 160 6.24 -9.83 15.10
C ALA A 160 6.23 -9.86 16.62
N ARG A 161 6.26 -8.68 17.27
CA ARG A 161 6.24 -8.58 18.72
C ARG A 161 4.98 -9.22 19.30
N TYR A 162 3.80 -8.92 18.79
CA TYR A 162 2.54 -9.50 19.26
C TYR A 162 2.45 -11.02 19.02
N VAL A 163 2.91 -11.49 17.86
CA VAL A 163 2.89 -12.92 17.54
C VAL A 163 3.87 -13.68 18.44
N LEU A 164 5.07 -13.17 18.61
CA LEU A 164 6.09 -13.80 19.47
C LEU A 164 5.70 -13.76 20.94
N ASP A 165 5.20 -12.63 21.44
CA ASP A 165 4.72 -12.50 22.82
C ASP A 165 3.60 -13.52 23.13
N GLY A 166 2.63 -13.69 22.23
CA GLY A 166 1.59 -14.72 22.38
C GLY A 166 2.12 -16.17 22.34
N LEU A 167 3.33 -16.37 21.84
CA LEU A 167 4.05 -17.66 21.90
C LEU A 167 4.96 -17.79 23.14
N GLY A 168 5.03 -16.74 23.98
CA GLY A 168 5.97 -16.67 25.11
C GLY A 168 7.40 -16.41 24.71
N LEU A 169 7.62 -15.83 23.52
CA LEU A 169 8.92 -15.49 22.97
C LEU A 169 9.11 -13.96 22.93
N ASP A 170 10.36 -13.53 23.05
CA ASP A 170 10.77 -12.14 22.88
C ASP A 170 11.69 -12.02 21.69
N ARG A 171 11.38 -11.10 20.78
CA ARG A 171 12.12 -10.89 19.54
C ARG A 171 13.59 -10.55 19.79
N ASP A 172 13.84 -9.71 20.79
CA ASP A 172 15.17 -9.13 21.00
C ASP A 172 16.03 -10.01 21.93
N ARG A 173 15.40 -10.88 22.73
CA ARG A 173 16.07 -11.84 23.60
C ARG A 173 16.28 -13.21 22.94
N ASP A 174 15.25 -13.71 22.25
CA ASP A 174 15.23 -15.10 21.76
C ASP A 174 15.75 -15.23 20.33
N PHE A 175 15.99 -14.11 19.61
CA PHE A 175 16.54 -14.07 18.26
C PHE A 175 17.70 -13.08 18.16
N GLN A 176 18.40 -13.05 17.01
CA GLN A 176 19.31 -11.98 16.63
C GLN A 176 18.60 -11.09 15.59
N PRO A 177 17.87 -10.04 16.00
CA PRO A 177 17.01 -9.30 15.10
C PRO A 177 17.83 -8.43 14.15
N ILE A 178 17.48 -8.49 12.86
CA ILE A 178 18.00 -7.62 11.82
C ILE A 178 16.87 -6.70 11.38
N PHE A 179 17.10 -5.39 11.51
CA PHE A 179 16.22 -4.36 10.97
C PHE A 179 16.88 -3.70 9.76
N LEU A 180 16.09 -3.44 8.74
CA LEU A 180 16.53 -2.92 7.45
C LEU A 180 16.20 -1.44 7.34
N GLU A 181 16.92 -0.73 6.46
CA GLU A 181 16.49 0.58 5.99
C GLU A 181 15.40 0.45 4.92
N HIS A 182 15.55 -0.53 4.01
CA HIS A 182 14.57 -0.81 2.96
C HIS A 182 14.12 -2.27 3.02
N ALA A 183 12.83 -2.51 2.84
CA ALA A 183 12.28 -3.87 2.87
C ALA A 183 12.89 -4.80 1.80
N GLY A 184 13.32 -4.24 0.67
CA GLY A 184 13.96 -4.96 -0.42
C GLY A 184 15.33 -5.54 -0.09
N ASP A 185 16.00 -5.09 0.98
CA ASP A 185 17.33 -5.56 1.38
C ASP A 185 17.30 -6.92 2.11
N GLY A 186 16.10 -7.36 2.54
CA GLY A 186 15.93 -8.59 3.34
C GLY A 186 16.16 -9.88 2.56
N PRO A 187 15.55 -10.08 1.38
CA PRO A 187 15.67 -11.33 0.64
C PRO A 187 17.12 -11.77 0.37
N PRO A 188 18.05 -10.91 -0.06
CA PRO A 188 19.44 -11.28 -0.23
C PRO A 188 20.07 -11.89 1.03
N LEU A 189 19.75 -11.37 2.22
CA LEU A 189 20.29 -11.89 3.47
C LEU A 189 19.89 -13.36 3.70
N VAL A 190 18.64 -13.72 3.37
CA VAL A 190 18.16 -15.09 3.50
C VAL A 190 18.72 -15.98 2.39
N LEU A 191 18.72 -15.51 1.15
CA LEU A 191 19.20 -16.28 0.00
C LEU A 191 20.68 -16.63 0.11
N GLU A 192 21.49 -15.72 0.66
CA GLU A 192 22.91 -15.87 0.90
C GLU A 192 23.25 -16.60 2.23
N GLY A 193 22.24 -16.94 3.03
CA GLY A 193 22.41 -17.60 4.32
C GLY A 193 22.95 -16.71 5.45
N ARG A 194 22.98 -15.39 5.26
CA ARG A 194 23.35 -14.40 6.29
C ARG A 194 22.23 -14.18 7.33
N ALA A 195 20.99 -14.51 6.97
CA ALA A 195 19.88 -14.62 7.89
C ALA A 195 19.19 -15.97 7.73
N ALA A 196 18.71 -16.54 8.83
CA ALA A 196 17.98 -17.79 8.85
C ALA A 196 16.58 -17.66 8.25
N ALA A 197 15.93 -16.51 8.49
CA ALA A 197 14.56 -16.25 8.09
C ALA A 197 14.30 -14.76 7.81
N LEU A 198 13.28 -14.52 7.03
CA LEU A 198 12.65 -13.21 6.86
C LEU A 198 11.22 -13.28 7.40
N TRP A 199 10.90 -12.38 8.33
CA TRP A 199 9.55 -12.16 8.82
C TRP A 199 8.78 -11.22 7.91
N GLY A 200 7.50 -11.48 7.70
CA GLY A 200 6.66 -10.60 6.91
C GLY A 200 5.19 -10.99 6.94
N GLY A 201 4.43 -10.35 6.08
CA GLY A 201 3.00 -10.57 5.95
C GLY A 201 2.44 -9.93 4.67
N SER A 202 1.45 -10.51 4.13
CA SER A 202 0.62 -10.30 2.95
C SER A 202 0.93 -11.24 1.79
N VAL A 203 -0.12 -11.67 1.14
CA VAL A 203 -0.03 -12.40 -0.12
C VAL A 203 0.54 -11.47 -1.19
N GLY A 204 1.46 -11.98 -2.00
CA GLY A 204 2.10 -11.20 -3.05
C GLY A 204 3.14 -10.19 -2.55
N TRP A 205 3.55 -10.25 -1.28
CA TRP A 205 4.58 -9.36 -0.75
C TRP A 205 5.94 -9.60 -1.45
N PRO A 206 6.54 -8.55 -2.08
CA PRO A 206 7.72 -8.73 -2.92
C PRO A 206 8.90 -9.44 -2.24
N PRO A 207 9.25 -9.15 -0.97
CA PRO A 207 10.32 -9.88 -0.30
C PRO A 207 10.05 -11.39 -0.12
N PHE A 208 8.80 -11.81 0.14
CA PHE A 208 8.47 -13.23 0.19
C PHE A 208 8.56 -13.90 -1.18
N LEU A 209 8.07 -13.21 -2.21
CA LEU A 209 8.19 -13.71 -3.58
C LEU A 209 9.64 -13.89 -4.00
N ALA A 210 10.52 -12.95 -3.65
CA ALA A 210 11.94 -13.02 -3.97
C ALA A 210 12.62 -14.23 -3.34
N VAL A 211 12.33 -14.57 -2.07
CA VAL A 211 12.86 -15.77 -1.43
C VAL A 211 12.23 -17.03 -2.02
N ALA A 212 10.90 -17.05 -2.22
CA ALA A 212 10.19 -18.22 -2.75
C ALA A 212 10.59 -18.57 -4.19
N GLN A 213 10.97 -17.56 -4.99
CA GLN A 213 11.47 -17.71 -6.37
C GLN A 213 12.99 -17.93 -6.45
N GLY A 214 13.69 -17.86 -5.32
CA GLY A 214 15.12 -18.09 -5.28
C GLY A 214 15.51 -19.53 -5.67
N PRO A 215 16.80 -19.81 -5.95
CA PRO A 215 17.26 -21.11 -6.46
C PRO A 215 16.87 -22.32 -5.60
N ALA A 216 16.84 -22.15 -4.27
CA ALA A 216 16.45 -23.20 -3.33
C ALA A 216 14.94 -23.28 -3.09
N GLY A 217 14.16 -22.30 -3.59
CA GLY A 217 12.77 -22.10 -3.20
C GLY A 217 12.63 -21.59 -1.76
N GLY A 218 11.37 -21.35 -1.35
CA GLY A 218 11.03 -20.90 0.00
C GLY A 218 10.17 -21.91 0.75
N ARG A 219 10.32 -21.93 2.08
CA ARG A 219 9.42 -22.62 3.01
C ARG A 219 8.89 -21.63 4.01
N PHE A 220 7.56 -21.63 4.20
CA PHE A 220 6.93 -20.82 5.23
C PHE A 220 6.94 -21.54 6.57
N ILE A 221 7.22 -20.78 7.62
CA ILE A 221 7.12 -21.22 9.02
C ILE A 221 6.09 -20.32 9.70
N ILE A 222 5.11 -20.97 10.31
CA ILE A 222 3.97 -20.34 10.99
C ILE A 222 3.83 -20.94 12.39
N PRO A 223 3.11 -20.30 13.33
CA PRO A 223 2.71 -20.92 14.58
C PRO A 223 1.93 -22.21 14.33
N ASP A 224 2.11 -23.21 15.18
CA ASP A 224 1.22 -24.38 15.19
C ASP A 224 -0.19 -24.02 15.68
N ALA A 225 -1.13 -24.95 15.59
CA ALA A 225 -2.52 -24.71 15.97
C ALA A 225 -2.66 -24.27 17.44
N ALA A 226 -1.89 -24.85 18.35
CA ALA A 226 -1.89 -24.45 19.77
C ALA A 226 -1.28 -23.05 19.95
N GLY A 227 -0.22 -22.72 19.20
CA GLY A 227 0.37 -21.39 19.15
C GLY A 227 -0.61 -20.34 18.64
N VAL A 228 -1.34 -20.62 17.57
CA VAL A 228 -2.41 -19.75 17.07
C VAL A 228 -3.43 -19.44 18.18
N GLN A 229 -3.90 -20.45 18.91
CA GLN A 229 -4.85 -20.25 20.00
C GLN A 229 -4.26 -19.41 21.14
N ARG A 230 -3.01 -19.67 21.53
CA ARG A 230 -2.34 -18.85 22.56
C ARG A 230 -2.23 -17.38 22.13
N ILE A 231 -1.80 -17.12 20.89
CA ILE A 231 -1.67 -15.76 20.36
C ILE A 231 -3.03 -15.03 20.40
N LEU A 232 -4.10 -15.67 19.91
CA LEU A 232 -5.43 -15.07 19.87
C LEU A 232 -6.01 -14.84 21.27
N SER A 233 -5.69 -15.70 22.25
CA SER A 233 -6.09 -15.53 23.64
C SER A 233 -5.37 -14.37 24.32
N THR A 234 -4.09 -14.18 24.02
CA THR A 234 -3.27 -13.11 24.59
C THR A 234 -3.56 -11.76 23.90
N HIS A 235 -3.77 -11.79 22.58
CA HIS A 235 -3.99 -10.61 21.74
C HIS A 235 -5.27 -10.72 20.90
N PRO A 236 -6.48 -10.53 21.53
CA PRO A 236 -7.76 -10.79 20.85
C PRO A 236 -8.09 -9.83 19.69
N PHE A 237 -7.34 -8.77 19.52
CA PHE A 237 -7.48 -7.89 18.35
C PHE A 237 -6.91 -8.51 17.06
N LEU A 238 -5.96 -9.45 17.18
CA LEU A 238 -5.50 -10.25 16.05
C LEU A 238 -6.60 -11.22 15.61
N LYS A 239 -6.52 -11.63 14.35
CA LYS A 239 -7.51 -12.52 13.75
C LYS A 239 -6.84 -13.77 13.18
N PRO A 240 -7.50 -14.93 13.19
CA PRO A 240 -7.04 -16.08 12.45
C PRO A 240 -7.10 -15.76 10.95
N ILE A 241 -6.02 -16.07 10.23
CA ILE A 241 -5.90 -15.83 8.79
C ILE A 241 -5.45 -17.11 8.12
N THR A 242 -6.10 -17.45 7.01
CA THR A 242 -5.69 -18.57 6.15
C THR A 242 -5.11 -18.03 4.84
N VAL A 243 -3.84 -18.29 4.60
CA VAL A 243 -3.20 -18.09 3.30
C VAL A 243 -3.48 -19.33 2.44
N GLN A 244 -4.22 -19.16 1.36
CA GLN A 244 -4.63 -20.27 0.51
C GLN A 244 -3.44 -20.95 -0.16
N ALA A 245 -3.55 -22.26 -0.43
CA ALA A 245 -2.55 -22.97 -1.22
C ALA A 245 -2.35 -22.30 -2.58
N GLY A 246 -1.11 -22.26 -3.06
CA GLY A 246 -0.75 -21.60 -4.32
C GLY A 246 -0.62 -20.09 -4.26
N SER A 247 -0.74 -19.47 -3.06
CA SER A 247 -0.51 -18.02 -2.88
C SER A 247 0.93 -17.61 -3.13
N PHE A 248 1.87 -18.54 -2.98
CA PHE A 248 3.30 -18.35 -3.24
C PHE A 248 3.88 -19.52 -4.03
N PRO A 249 4.94 -19.32 -4.83
CA PRO A 249 5.66 -20.41 -5.48
C PRO A 249 6.07 -21.50 -4.48
N GLY A 250 5.75 -22.75 -4.81
CA GLY A 250 6.09 -23.91 -3.96
C GLY A 250 5.22 -24.11 -2.70
N GLN A 251 4.30 -23.21 -2.39
CA GLN A 251 3.39 -23.36 -1.27
C GLN A 251 2.12 -24.12 -1.72
N VAL A 252 2.12 -25.43 -1.46
CA VAL A 252 1.09 -26.37 -1.95
C VAL A 252 -0.03 -26.66 -0.93
N VAL A 253 0.11 -26.22 0.31
CA VAL A 253 -0.88 -26.41 1.38
C VAL A 253 -1.30 -25.06 1.94
N PRO A 254 -2.54 -24.90 2.44
CA PRO A 254 -2.94 -23.66 3.13
C PRO A 254 -2.10 -23.45 4.40
N LEU A 255 -1.86 -22.18 4.74
CA LEU A 255 -1.15 -21.79 5.96
C LEU A 255 -2.14 -21.10 6.90
N HIS A 256 -2.33 -21.67 8.09
CA HIS A 256 -3.20 -21.14 9.12
C HIS A 256 -2.36 -20.38 10.14
N THR A 257 -2.50 -19.07 10.17
CA THR A 257 -1.73 -18.19 11.05
C THR A 257 -2.61 -17.11 11.68
N VAL A 258 -2.02 -16.11 12.26
CA VAL A 258 -2.70 -14.92 12.80
C VAL A 258 -2.19 -13.66 12.13
N GLY A 259 -2.97 -12.60 12.21
CA GLY A 259 -2.58 -11.30 11.70
C GLY A 259 -3.63 -10.24 11.94
N SER A 260 -3.48 -9.12 11.25
CA SER A 260 -4.38 -7.99 11.35
C SER A 260 -4.73 -7.43 9.98
N TRP A 261 -5.78 -6.61 9.90
CA TRP A 261 -6.12 -5.86 8.71
C TRP A 261 -5.32 -4.57 8.65
N SER A 262 -4.70 -4.30 7.51
CA SER A 262 -4.11 -3.00 7.21
C SER A 262 -5.17 -2.01 6.75
N PHE A 263 -4.95 -0.72 7.01
CA PHE A 263 -5.91 0.34 6.73
C PHE A 263 -5.28 1.46 5.91
N ILE A 264 -6.11 2.13 5.11
CA ILE A 264 -5.88 3.51 4.69
C ILE A 264 -6.47 4.38 5.77
N LEU A 265 -5.63 5.07 6.54
CA LEU A 265 -6.05 6.04 7.54
C LEU A 265 -6.02 7.45 6.95
N THR A 266 -6.81 8.35 7.53
CA THR A 266 -6.83 9.77 7.18
C THR A 266 -6.60 10.64 8.40
N ARG A 267 -6.08 11.85 8.17
CA ARG A 267 -6.09 12.90 9.19
C ARG A 267 -7.52 13.27 9.58
N ARG A 268 -7.71 13.69 10.83
CA ARG A 268 -9.03 14.02 11.39
C ARG A 268 -9.78 15.10 10.60
N THR A 269 -9.06 16.05 10.03
CA THR A 269 -9.59 17.21 9.34
C THR A 269 -9.79 16.99 7.84
N LEU A 270 -9.71 15.75 7.33
CA LEU A 270 -10.02 15.48 5.93
C LEU A 270 -11.50 15.80 5.66
N PRO A 271 -11.86 16.62 4.64
CA PRO A 271 -13.25 16.97 4.39
C PRO A 271 -14.14 15.75 4.05
N ASP A 272 -15.35 15.70 4.58
CA ASP A 272 -16.30 14.59 4.38
C ASP A 272 -16.56 14.29 2.90
N ASN A 273 -16.70 15.33 2.08
CA ASN A 273 -16.94 15.15 0.65
C ASN A 273 -15.72 14.52 -0.06
N LEU A 274 -14.51 14.87 0.38
CA LEU A 274 -13.29 14.29 -0.18
C LEU A 274 -13.17 12.81 0.23
N ALA A 275 -13.40 12.49 1.50
CA ALA A 275 -13.38 11.11 1.98
C ALA A 275 -14.46 10.24 1.29
N TYR A 276 -15.65 10.79 1.09
CA TYR A 276 -16.72 10.15 0.31
C TYR A 276 -16.25 9.80 -1.10
N ARG A 277 -15.67 10.77 -1.82
CA ARG A 277 -15.20 10.58 -3.20
C ARG A 277 -14.07 9.57 -3.29
N LEU A 278 -13.09 9.65 -2.38
CA LEU A 278 -11.97 8.70 -2.30
C LEU A 278 -12.46 7.26 -2.08
N ALA A 279 -13.36 7.06 -1.10
CA ALA A 279 -13.94 5.73 -0.82
C ALA A 279 -14.76 5.20 -2.00
N LYS A 280 -15.56 6.07 -2.64
CA LYS A 280 -16.36 5.72 -3.81
C LYS A 280 -15.46 5.32 -4.98
N ALA A 281 -14.44 6.13 -5.31
CA ALA A 281 -13.51 5.85 -6.39
C ALA A 281 -12.74 4.56 -6.15
N LEU A 282 -12.21 4.35 -4.93
CA LEU A 282 -11.52 3.12 -4.55
C LEU A 282 -12.41 1.89 -4.70
N HIS A 283 -13.66 1.96 -4.25
CA HIS A 283 -14.59 0.84 -4.29
C HIS A 283 -15.07 0.54 -5.71
N GLN A 284 -15.38 1.55 -6.52
CA GLN A 284 -15.74 1.38 -7.93
C GLN A 284 -14.59 0.77 -8.74
N ALA A 285 -13.36 1.03 -8.35
CA ALA A 285 -12.16 0.55 -8.99
C ALA A 285 -11.66 -0.80 -8.47
N GLN A 286 -12.34 -1.42 -7.49
CA GLN A 286 -11.88 -2.63 -6.82
C GLN A 286 -11.52 -3.76 -7.79
N GLU A 287 -12.32 -3.99 -8.81
CA GLU A 287 -12.06 -5.04 -9.79
C GLU A 287 -10.78 -4.77 -10.60
N VAL A 288 -10.57 -3.52 -11.03
CA VAL A 288 -9.35 -3.11 -11.76
C VAL A 288 -8.12 -3.26 -10.86
N LEU A 289 -8.23 -2.82 -9.61
CA LEU A 289 -7.16 -2.92 -8.62
C LEU A 289 -6.82 -4.37 -8.30
N SER A 290 -7.83 -5.25 -8.16
CA SER A 290 -7.65 -6.68 -7.86
C SER A 290 -6.98 -7.46 -8.99
N ARG A 291 -7.15 -7.03 -10.25
CA ARG A 291 -6.42 -7.60 -11.39
C ARG A 291 -4.94 -7.24 -11.39
N ARG A 292 -4.60 -6.07 -10.87
CA ARG A 292 -3.20 -5.62 -10.73
C ARG A 292 -2.50 -6.25 -9.53
N LEU A 293 -3.22 -6.37 -8.41
CA LEU A 293 -2.67 -6.85 -7.14
C LEU A 293 -3.65 -7.86 -6.52
N PRO A 294 -3.31 -9.15 -6.44
CA PRO A 294 -4.21 -10.18 -5.90
C PRO A 294 -4.75 -9.87 -4.50
N GLN A 295 -3.92 -9.31 -3.59
CA GLN A 295 -4.34 -8.92 -2.26
C GLN A 295 -5.40 -7.80 -2.24
N ALA A 296 -5.47 -6.99 -3.28
CA ALA A 296 -6.46 -5.91 -3.36
C ALA A 296 -7.90 -6.41 -3.60
N ARG A 297 -8.10 -7.72 -3.82
CA ARG A 297 -9.45 -8.34 -3.76
C ARG A 297 -10.11 -8.13 -2.40
N GLU A 298 -9.29 -7.97 -1.37
CA GLU A 298 -9.76 -7.71 -0.01
C GLU A 298 -10.09 -6.23 0.24
N THR A 299 -9.72 -5.32 -0.65
CA THR A 299 -10.01 -3.88 -0.54
C THR A 299 -11.46 -3.60 -0.93
N ALA A 300 -12.38 -4.11 -0.14
CA ALA A 300 -13.82 -4.02 -0.38
C ALA A 300 -14.53 -3.21 0.72
N ALA A 301 -15.65 -2.57 0.37
CA ALA A 301 -16.46 -1.81 1.31
C ALA A 301 -16.93 -2.65 2.52
N ALA A 302 -17.35 -3.89 2.28
CA ALA A 302 -17.76 -4.82 3.33
C ALA A 302 -16.62 -5.11 4.32
N ASN A 303 -15.38 -5.25 3.82
CA ASN A 303 -14.22 -5.50 4.67
C ASN A 303 -13.85 -4.26 5.51
N THR A 304 -14.12 -3.05 5.02
CA THR A 304 -13.94 -1.83 5.83
C THR A 304 -14.84 -1.85 7.06
N ILE A 305 -16.09 -2.29 6.91
CA ILE A 305 -17.03 -2.45 8.03
C ILE A 305 -16.57 -3.57 8.97
N GLY A 306 -16.21 -4.74 8.42
CA GLY A 306 -15.85 -5.92 9.20
C GLY A 306 -14.51 -5.83 9.91
N ALA A 307 -13.55 -5.08 9.35
CA ALA A 307 -12.21 -4.93 9.90
C ALA A 307 -12.07 -3.74 10.87
N ALA A 308 -12.92 -2.71 10.75
CA ALA A 308 -12.88 -1.56 11.64
C ALA A 308 -13.10 -1.99 13.09
N PRO A 309 -12.23 -1.60 14.03
CA PRO A 309 -12.41 -1.95 15.45
C PRO A 309 -13.73 -1.45 16.03
N ARG A 310 -14.20 -0.31 15.53
CA ARG A 310 -15.50 0.31 15.83
C ARG A 310 -15.96 1.11 14.61
N LEU A 311 -17.26 1.14 14.35
CA LEU A 311 -17.81 1.83 13.18
C LEU A 311 -17.66 3.36 13.26
N ASP A 312 -17.61 3.92 14.47
CA ASP A 312 -17.40 5.35 14.71
C ASP A 312 -15.95 5.80 14.43
N LEU A 313 -15.04 4.90 14.11
CA LEU A 313 -13.70 5.20 13.59
C LEU A 313 -13.66 5.30 12.06
N ILE A 314 -14.72 4.87 11.37
CA ILE A 314 -14.83 5.06 9.92
C ILE A 314 -15.19 6.53 9.66
N HIS A 315 -14.48 7.14 8.71
CA HIS A 315 -14.69 8.57 8.38
C HIS A 315 -16.15 8.87 8.03
N PRO A 316 -16.75 9.99 8.52
CA PRO A 316 -18.17 10.31 8.29
C PRO A 316 -18.56 10.32 6.80
N GLY A 317 -17.69 10.86 5.93
CA GLY A 317 -17.90 10.81 4.47
C GLY A 317 -17.93 9.39 3.90
N VAL A 318 -17.11 8.49 4.44
CA VAL A 318 -17.13 7.06 4.09
C VAL A 318 -18.40 6.39 4.60
N GLN A 319 -18.81 6.67 5.84
CA GLN A 319 -20.07 6.13 6.38
C GLN A 319 -21.28 6.56 5.54
N ARG A 320 -21.32 7.82 5.05
CA ARG A 320 -22.35 8.30 4.13
C ARG A 320 -22.39 7.44 2.86
N TYR A 321 -21.23 7.18 2.24
CA TYR A 321 -21.14 6.32 1.07
C TYR A 321 -21.61 4.88 1.35
N LEU A 322 -21.22 4.31 2.49
CA LEU A 322 -21.63 2.96 2.88
C LEU A 322 -23.13 2.86 3.17
N ARG A 323 -23.78 3.94 3.68
CA ARG A 323 -25.25 3.99 3.82
C ARG A 323 -25.96 4.05 2.46
N GLU A 324 -25.43 4.80 1.49
CA GLU A 324 -25.96 4.80 0.13
C GLU A 324 -25.92 3.43 -0.55
N LEU A 325 -24.93 2.59 -0.18
CA LEU A 325 -24.85 1.21 -0.62
C LEU A 325 -25.75 0.24 0.18
N GLY A 326 -26.48 0.73 1.19
CA GLY A 326 -27.27 -0.11 2.08
C GLY A 326 -26.45 -0.99 3.03
N MET A 327 -25.16 -0.73 3.20
CA MET A 327 -24.24 -1.53 4.03
C MET A 327 -24.19 -1.06 5.49
N LEU A 328 -24.58 0.18 5.77
CA LEU A 328 -24.75 0.75 7.12
C LEU A 328 -26.18 1.30 7.27
N ARG A 329 -26.71 1.25 8.50
CA ARG A 329 -27.99 1.87 8.87
C ARG A 329 -27.85 3.32 9.30
#